data_c5dc2e3c760f8ed3cf34e49704cc3299
#
_entry.id   c5dc2e3c760f8ed3cf34e49704cc3299
#
_cell.length_a   1.000
_cell.length_b   1.000
_cell.length_c   1.000
_cell.angle_alpha   90.00
_cell.angle_beta   90.00
_cell.angle_gamma   90.00
#
_symmetry.space_group_name_H-M   'P 1'
#
loop_
_entity.id
_entity.type
_entity.pdbx_description
1 polymer ?
#
loop_
_entity_poly.entity_id
_entity_poly.type
_entity_poly.pdbx_seq_one_letter_code
_entity_poly.pdbx_strand_id
1 'polypeptide(L)'
;MQSGQQPGLGMDSLQDTVPPDQGGCCPALCRLVPVGFRAEAWKLVVLSGPLFLFQVLNFMNYMVSSVFCGRLGKVELSSATLFVAFVNVCGISIGLGLSSACDTLMSQSFGSPNKKHVGVILQRGMLVLLLCCLPCWGLFLNTEQILLLFRQDPAVSRLTQEYVLIFIPVLPVVFVYNLLAKYLQNQPLDVPGLAHTSSVLPTPYQGQFSLFQGIIWPQVLSGVLGNCVNALANYILVFVMSLGIRGSAYALAASQFIQTIILFLYIVLKKLHLETWAGWSSQCLQDWGPFFSLAIPSMLMICIEWWAYEVGSFLIGLLSVLDLSAQAIVYELATMIYMIPLGLSNGVCVQVGTALGAADTAQAKRSAISSILCTVGTSMVVAALLSTLKNDLGHIFTSDEEVIALANKVLPIYITFQLFEALSAFGAIVNAIMYFLIGLPLGVVLIFVVRMRIMGLWLGMLASTLLVTLTLTAYTARINWELAAEQAQKHTGMQQQSESSAVATSADPRPGPEKAVLSSVATEGSPGITLTTYSRPGGPRDLFRSPEAIHAHSAPASSLSVKQLAIRRGAALGAASATLIMGLIIRVLTTRH
;
A
#
# COMPACT_ATOMS: atom_id res chain seq x y z
N MET A 1 -49.33 60.59 6.93
CA MET A 1 -50.16 59.53 7.53
C MET A 1 -49.78 58.24 6.91
N GLN A 2 -49.49 57.27 7.70
CA GLN A 2 -49.10 55.88 7.46
C GLN A 2 -47.66 55.62 6.96
N SER A 3 -46.91 55.30 7.96
CA SER A 3 -45.64 54.63 7.98
C SER A 3 -45.77 53.18 7.51
N GLY A 4 -44.94 52.75 6.56
CA GLY A 4 -44.76 51.38 6.16
C GLY A 4 -43.38 50.89 6.61
N GLN A 5 -43.36 50.05 7.62
CA GLN A 5 -42.19 49.28 8.05
C GLN A 5 -41.87 48.18 7.03
N GLN A 6 -40.62 48.13 6.58
CA GLN A 6 -40.08 46.96 5.91
C GLN A 6 -39.56 45.95 6.96
N PRO A 7 -39.85 44.64 6.83
CA PRO A 7 -39.25 43.62 7.68
C PRO A 7 -37.85 43.24 7.21
N GLY A 8 -36.94 43.03 8.16
CA GLY A 8 -35.57 42.61 7.93
C GLY A 8 -35.48 41.22 7.32
N LEU A 9 -34.56 41.05 6.37
CA LEU A 9 -34.11 39.76 5.86
C LEU A 9 -33.24 39.09 6.93
N GLY A 10 -33.82 38.07 7.56
CA GLY A 10 -33.07 37.10 8.34
C GLY A 10 -32.24 36.25 7.40
N MET A 11 -30.95 36.09 7.72
CA MET A 11 -30.09 35.09 7.15
C MET A 11 -30.53 33.72 7.71
N ASP A 12 -31.44 33.06 7.01
CA ASP A 12 -31.75 31.67 7.28
C ASP A 12 -30.70 30.77 6.61
N SER A 13 -30.08 29.98 7.45
CA SER A 13 -29.26 28.84 7.11
C SER A 13 -29.95 27.97 6.04
N LEU A 14 -29.29 27.75 4.92
CA LEU A 14 -29.64 26.72 3.95
C LEU A 14 -29.55 25.34 4.62
N GLN A 15 -30.66 24.92 5.21
CA GLN A 15 -30.92 23.53 5.50
C GLN A 15 -31.33 22.86 4.18
N ASP A 16 -30.43 22.03 3.64
CA ASP A 16 -30.72 21.11 2.56
C ASP A 16 -31.84 20.15 3.00
N THR A 17 -33.06 20.45 2.59
CA THR A 17 -34.19 19.53 2.71
C THR A 17 -34.05 18.43 1.66
N VAL A 18 -33.60 17.25 2.13
CA VAL A 18 -33.60 16.00 1.37
C VAL A 18 -35.04 15.51 1.24
N PRO A 19 -35.53 15.14 0.02
CA PRO A 19 -36.81 14.47 -0.15
C PRO A 19 -36.82 13.11 0.57
N PRO A 20 -37.93 12.69 1.19
CA PRO A 20 -38.00 11.39 1.85
C PRO A 20 -38.01 10.27 0.80
N ASP A 21 -36.91 9.53 0.71
CA ASP A 21 -36.85 8.31 -0.07
C ASP A 21 -37.52 7.17 0.72
N GLN A 22 -38.60 6.63 0.17
CA GLN A 22 -39.36 5.52 0.73
C GLN A 22 -38.63 4.21 0.43
N GLY A 23 -37.80 3.73 1.34
CA GLY A 23 -37.20 2.40 1.25
C GLY A 23 -36.70 1.95 2.62
N GLY A 24 -37.35 0.92 3.17
CA GLY A 24 -37.17 0.41 4.53
C GLY A 24 -35.73 0.04 4.91
N CYS A 25 -35.04 1.00 5.46
CA CYS A 25 -33.75 0.80 6.12
C CYS A 25 -33.87 1.29 7.57
N CYS A 26 -33.29 0.55 8.54
CA CYS A 26 -33.27 0.93 9.94
C CYS A 26 -32.72 2.34 10.13
N PRO A 27 -33.41 3.24 10.83
CA PRO A 27 -33.03 4.66 10.96
C PRO A 27 -31.66 4.91 11.61
N ALA A 28 -31.12 3.92 12.34
CA ALA A 28 -29.77 3.97 12.89
C ALA A 28 -28.66 3.76 11.86
N LEU A 29 -28.89 2.91 10.84
CA LEU A 29 -27.94 2.65 9.77
C LEU A 29 -27.87 3.82 8.76
N CYS A 30 -29.00 4.49 8.48
CA CYS A 30 -29.04 5.62 7.57
C CYS A 30 -28.25 6.85 8.07
N ARG A 31 -28.02 6.97 9.39
CA ARG A 31 -27.15 8.02 9.97
C ARG A 31 -25.66 7.76 9.82
N LEU A 32 -25.24 6.50 9.60
CA LEU A 32 -23.86 6.10 9.43
C LEU A 32 -23.38 6.21 7.97
N VAL A 33 -24.29 6.25 7.01
CA VAL A 33 -23.96 6.31 5.58
C VAL A 33 -23.82 7.78 5.17
N PRO A 34 -22.61 8.22 4.75
CA PRO A 34 -22.39 9.60 4.32
C PRO A 34 -23.15 9.91 3.03
N VAL A 35 -23.57 11.17 2.89
CA VAL A 35 -24.21 11.65 1.66
C VAL A 35 -23.27 11.41 0.48
N GLY A 36 -23.75 10.72 -0.58
CA GLY A 36 -22.93 10.35 -1.74
C GLY A 36 -22.18 9.01 -1.61
N PHE A 37 -22.44 8.21 -0.56
CA PHE A 37 -21.83 6.89 -0.35
C PHE A 37 -21.85 6.00 -1.61
N ARG A 38 -22.98 5.92 -2.32
CA ARG A 38 -23.11 5.08 -3.52
C ARG A 38 -22.09 5.46 -4.60
N ALA A 39 -21.84 6.75 -4.80
CA ALA A 39 -20.87 7.23 -5.77
C ALA A 39 -19.42 6.93 -5.31
N GLU A 40 -19.12 7.14 -4.02
CA GLU A 40 -17.79 6.84 -3.47
C GLU A 40 -17.52 5.33 -3.45
N ALA A 41 -18.49 4.51 -3.04
CA ALA A 41 -18.39 3.06 -3.07
C ALA A 41 -18.17 2.53 -4.51
N TRP A 42 -18.90 3.09 -5.48
CA TRP A 42 -18.72 2.72 -6.89
C TRP A 42 -17.30 3.07 -7.40
N LYS A 43 -16.80 4.26 -7.11
CA LYS A 43 -15.43 4.65 -7.44
C LYS A 43 -14.41 3.68 -6.83
N LEU A 44 -14.59 3.33 -5.56
CA LEU A 44 -13.72 2.41 -4.85
C LEU A 44 -13.74 1.01 -5.47
N VAL A 45 -14.92 0.47 -5.80
CA VAL A 45 -15.06 -0.85 -6.43
C VAL A 45 -14.42 -0.88 -7.81
N VAL A 46 -14.62 0.16 -8.61
CA VAL A 46 -14.02 0.27 -9.96
C VAL A 46 -12.49 0.35 -9.89
N LEU A 47 -11.95 1.03 -8.87
CA LEU A 47 -10.50 1.11 -8.65
C LEU A 47 -9.94 -0.20 -8.08
N SER A 48 -10.63 -0.80 -7.11
CA SER A 48 -10.15 -1.98 -6.38
C SER A 48 -10.28 -3.27 -7.18
N GLY A 49 -11.23 -3.37 -8.12
CA GLY A 49 -11.41 -4.58 -8.94
C GLY A 49 -10.16 -4.96 -9.75
N PRO A 50 -9.63 -4.07 -10.60
CA PRO A 50 -8.38 -4.32 -11.30
C PRO A 50 -7.16 -4.49 -10.38
N LEU A 51 -7.12 -3.80 -9.21
CA LEU A 51 -6.06 -3.97 -8.21
C LEU A 51 -6.11 -5.37 -7.59
N PHE A 52 -7.28 -5.88 -7.27
CA PHE A 52 -7.47 -7.26 -6.84
C PHE A 52 -6.94 -8.25 -7.89
N LEU A 53 -7.35 -8.07 -9.15
CA LEU A 53 -6.89 -8.94 -10.25
C LEU A 53 -5.37 -8.89 -10.40
N PHE A 54 -4.76 -7.72 -10.28
CA PHE A 54 -3.30 -7.55 -10.27
C PHE A 54 -2.63 -8.36 -9.15
N GLN A 55 -3.18 -8.32 -7.93
CA GLN A 55 -2.63 -9.07 -6.80
C GLN A 55 -2.76 -10.59 -6.99
N VAL A 56 -3.91 -11.04 -7.49
CA VAL A 56 -4.12 -12.46 -7.84
C VAL A 56 -3.10 -12.92 -8.89
N LEU A 57 -2.84 -12.14 -9.92
CA LEU A 57 -1.87 -12.48 -10.96
C LEU A 57 -0.43 -12.54 -10.42
N ASN A 58 -0.07 -11.66 -9.49
CA ASN A 58 1.22 -11.73 -8.81
C ASN A 58 1.37 -13.01 -7.99
N PHE A 59 0.35 -13.40 -7.25
CA PHE A 59 0.33 -14.65 -6.50
C PHE A 59 0.39 -15.87 -7.42
N MET A 60 -0.41 -15.89 -8.49
CA MET A 60 -0.44 -16.97 -9.49
C MET A 60 0.94 -17.22 -10.12
N ASN A 61 1.79 -16.21 -10.22
CA ASN A 61 3.12 -16.38 -10.79
C ASN A 61 3.99 -17.36 -9.96
N TYR A 62 3.90 -17.31 -8.65
CA TYR A 62 4.57 -18.27 -7.76
C TYR A 62 3.88 -19.64 -7.77
N MET A 63 2.54 -19.65 -7.78
CA MET A 63 1.74 -20.89 -7.82
C MET A 63 2.02 -21.70 -9.08
N VAL A 64 2.12 -21.07 -10.24
CA VAL A 64 2.47 -21.75 -11.51
C VAL A 64 3.80 -22.46 -11.36
N SER A 65 4.84 -21.82 -10.86
CA SER A 65 6.14 -22.46 -10.63
C SER A 65 6.07 -23.62 -9.64
N SER A 66 5.31 -23.48 -8.56
CA SER A 66 5.11 -24.54 -7.56
C SER A 66 4.39 -25.76 -8.15
N VAL A 67 3.40 -25.58 -9.03
CA VAL A 67 2.70 -26.66 -9.73
C VAL A 67 3.67 -27.45 -10.61
N PHE A 68 4.56 -26.79 -11.33
CA PHE A 68 5.58 -27.46 -12.14
C PHE A 68 6.60 -28.21 -11.28
N CYS A 69 7.04 -27.65 -10.16
CA CYS A 69 7.90 -28.33 -9.20
C CYS A 69 7.22 -29.55 -8.58
N GLY A 70 5.90 -29.47 -8.30
CA GLY A 70 5.13 -30.58 -7.77
C GLY A 70 5.06 -31.78 -8.70
N ARG A 71 5.16 -31.58 -10.02
CA ARG A 71 5.24 -32.67 -11.01
C ARG A 71 6.62 -33.34 -11.09
N LEU A 72 7.67 -32.69 -10.61
CA LEU A 72 9.01 -33.27 -10.53
C LEU A 72 9.14 -34.26 -9.38
N GLY A 73 8.62 -33.91 -8.21
CA GLY A 73 8.69 -34.75 -7.04
C GLY A 73 8.28 -34.04 -5.74
N LYS A 74 8.19 -34.82 -4.66
CA LYS A 74 7.83 -34.28 -3.33
C LYS A 74 8.91 -33.37 -2.75
N VAL A 75 10.19 -33.69 -2.97
CA VAL A 75 11.34 -32.91 -2.47
C VAL A 75 11.41 -31.56 -3.19
N GLU A 76 11.21 -31.56 -4.52
CA GLU A 76 11.22 -30.37 -5.34
C GLU A 76 10.04 -29.44 -4.99
N LEU A 77 8.85 -30.00 -4.77
CA LEU A 77 7.68 -29.22 -4.33
C LEU A 77 7.93 -28.59 -2.97
N SER A 78 8.44 -29.36 -2.00
CA SER A 78 8.77 -28.86 -0.67
C SER A 78 9.82 -27.76 -0.73
N SER A 79 10.83 -27.92 -1.60
CA SER A 79 11.88 -26.92 -1.81
C SER A 79 11.34 -25.63 -2.43
N ALA A 80 10.42 -25.73 -3.40
CA ALA A 80 9.77 -24.57 -4.00
C ALA A 80 8.86 -23.83 -2.99
N THR A 81 8.12 -24.54 -2.17
CA THR A 81 7.30 -23.97 -1.11
C THR A 81 8.16 -23.24 -0.07
N LEU A 82 9.24 -23.89 0.36
CA LEU A 82 10.17 -23.31 1.34
C LEU A 82 10.94 -22.11 0.77
N PHE A 83 11.23 -22.11 -0.55
CA PHE A 83 11.76 -20.95 -1.26
C PHE A 83 10.81 -19.76 -1.17
N VAL A 84 9.52 -19.96 -1.47
CA VAL A 84 8.53 -18.88 -1.42
C VAL A 84 8.43 -18.31 0.00
N ALA A 85 8.31 -19.15 1.02
CA ALA A 85 8.25 -18.73 2.40
C ALA A 85 9.51 -17.94 2.82
N PHE A 86 10.72 -18.47 2.50
CA PHE A 86 11.99 -17.82 2.86
C PHE A 86 12.16 -16.46 2.18
N VAL A 87 11.88 -16.37 0.87
CA VAL A 87 12.02 -15.14 0.11
C VAL A 87 10.97 -14.12 0.54
N ASN A 88 9.76 -14.54 0.88
CA ASN A 88 8.72 -13.68 1.42
C ASN A 88 9.14 -13.06 2.76
N VAL A 89 9.66 -13.86 3.67
CA VAL A 89 10.09 -13.41 5.01
C VAL A 89 11.33 -12.51 4.93
N CYS A 90 12.36 -12.95 4.20
CA CYS A 90 13.69 -12.31 4.23
C CYS A 90 13.90 -11.25 3.14
N GLY A 91 12.95 -11.07 2.23
CA GLY A 91 13.11 -10.13 1.10
C GLY A 91 11.83 -9.38 0.77
N ILE A 92 10.80 -10.07 0.28
CA ILE A 92 9.63 -9.42 -0.34
C ILE A 92 8.83 -8.59 0.67
N SER A 93 8.58 -9.11 1.89
CA SER A 93 7.84 -8.37 2.93
C SER A 93 8.54 -7.05 3.30
N ILE A 94 9.88 -7.06 3.37
CA ILE A 94 10.69 -5.87 3.65
C ILE A 94 10.53 -4.85 2.53
N GLY A 95 10.66 -5.28 1.27
CA GLY A 95 10.53 -4.40 0.12
C GLY A 95 9.12 -3.85 -0.08
N LEU A 96 8.09 -4.67 0.11
CA LEU A 96 6.69 -4.23 0.06
C LEU A 96 6.39 -3.20 1.15
N GLY A 97 6.89 -3.42 2.36
CA GLY A 97 6.70 -2.49 3.46
C GLY A 97 7.38 -1.14 3.22
N LEU A 98 8.61 -1.15 2.73
CA LEU A 98 9.30 0.09 2.36
C LEU A 98 8.64 0.80 1.17
N SER A 99 8.10 0.06 0.21
CA SER A 99 7.41 0.63 -0.95
C SER A 99 6.04 1.21 -0.61
N SER A 100 5.38 0.78 0.48
CA SER A 100 4.10 1.33 0.90
C SER A 100 4.21 2.79 1.37
N ALA A 101 5.36 3.19 1.93
CA ALA A 101 5.64 4.60 2.19
C ALA A 101 5.70 5.44 0.91
N CYS A 102 6.29 4.89 -0.16
CA CYS A 102 6.29 5.56 -1.46
C CYS A 102 4.85 5.73 -1.99
N ASP A 103 3.98 4.74 -1.80
CA ASP A 103 2.58 4.80 -2.19
C ASP A 103 1.85 5.97 -1.51
N THR A 104 1.97 6.07 -0.19
CA THR A 104 1.39 7.16 0.60
C THR A 104 1.93 8.53 0.17
N LEU A 105 3.25 8.68 0.02
CA LEU A 105 3.86 9.95 -0.36
C LEU A 105 3.54 10.34 -1.81
N MET A 106 3.47 9.37 -2.74
CA MET A 106 3.10 9.63 -4.13
C MET A 106 1.64 10.04 -4.26
N SER A 107 0.71 9.38 -3.55
CA SER A 107 -0.71 9.74 -3.56
C SER A 107 -0.94 11.16 -3.04
N GLN A 108 -0.28 11.54 -1.94
CA GLN A 108 -0.32 12.91 -1.40
C GLN A 108 0.26 13.93 -2.38
N SER A 109 1.40 13.61 -3.00
CA SER A 109 2.05 14.51 -3.97
C SER A 109 1.24 14.69 -5.25
N PHE A 110 0.52 13.67 -5.69
CA PHE A 110 -0.42 13.79 -6.82
C PHE A 110 -1.61 14.68 -6.51
N GLY A 111 -2.12 14.65 -5.29
CA GLY A 111 -3.18 15.55 -4.84
C GLY A 111 -2.74 17.01 -4.72
N SER A 112 -1.44 17.25 -4.64
CA SER A 112 -0.85 18.59 -4.50
C SER A 112 -0.55 19.22 -5.87
N PRO A 113 -0.41 20.57 -5.96
CA PRO A 113 0.04 21.24 -7.19
C PRO A 113 1.44 20.83 -7.66
N ASN A 114 2.29 20.30 -6.78
CA ASN A 114 3.68 19.92 -7.08
C ASN A 114 3.79 18.47 -7.57
N LYS A 115 3.24 18.15 -8.72
CA LYS A 115 3.28 16.80 -9.32
C LYS A 115 4.73 16.29 -9.60
N LYS A 116 5.70 17.19 -9.82
CA LYS A 116 7.10 16.79 -10.07
C LYS A 116 7.78 16.17 -8.85
N HIS A 117 7.25 16.41 -7.66
CA HIS A 117 7.76 15.79 -6.43
C HIS A 117 7.56 14.26 -6.42
N VAL A 118 6.56 13.74 -7.15
CA VAL A 118 6.33 12.30 -7.32
C VAL A 118 7.57 11.61 -7.91
N GLY A 119 8.22 12.23 -8.91
CA GLY A 119 9.46 11.71 -9.48
C GLY A 119 10.63 11.65 -8.49
N VAL A 120 10.73 12.62 -7.58
CA VAL A 120 11.74 12.61 -6.51
C VAL A 120 11.48 11.49 -5.51
N ILE A 121 10.22 11.25 -5.14
CA ILE A 121 9.82 10.14 -4.26
C ILE A 121 10.12 8.79 -4.92
N LEU A 122 9.82 8.64 -6.21
CA LEU A 122 10.12 7.45 -6.99
C LEU A 122 11.63 7.13 -7.00
N GLN A 123 12.48 8.13 -7.26
CA GLN A 123 13.94 8.00 -7.25
C GLN A 123 14.45 7.63 -5.85
N ARG A 124 13.92 8.27 -4.80
CA ARG A 124 14.26 7.98 -3.41
C ARG A 124 13.88 6.55 -3.05
N GLY A 125 12.68 6.11 -3.40
CA GLY A 125 12.21 4.73 -3.22
C GLY A 125 13.11 3.71 -3.91
N MET A 126 13.48 3.94 -5.18
CA MET A 126 14.41 3.07 -5.90
C MET A 126 15.75 2.93 -5.18
N LEU A 127 16.35 4.04 -4.74
CA LEU A 127 17.64 4.02 -4.05
C LEU A 127 17.56 3.27 -2.71
N VAL A 128 16.50 3.49 -1.92
CA VAL A 128 16.31 2.83 -0.63
C VAL A 128 16.09 1.32 -0.82
N LEU A 129 15.25 0.92 -1.78
CA LEU A 129 14.97 -0.48 -2.07
C LEU A 129 16.19 -1.23 -2.60
N LEU A 130 16.97 -0.61 -3.50
CA LEU A 130 18.21 -1.19 -4.00
C LEU A 130 19.26 -1.35 -2.88
N LEU A 131 19.34 -0.37 -1.97
CA LEU A 131 20.21 -0.48 -0.79
C LEU A 131 19.76 -1.62 0.13
N CYS A 132 18.45 -1.81 0.29
CA CYS A 132 17.86 -2.88 1.09
C CYS A 132 18.12 -4.29 0.49
N CYS A 133 18.37 -4.42 -0.82
CA CYS A 133 18.73 -5.71 -1.41
C CYS A 133 20.02 -6.28 -0.81
N LEU A 134 20.98 -5.45 -0.40
CA LEU A 134 22.28 -5.91 0.10
C LEU A 134 22.16 -6.78 1.37
N PRO A 135 21.49 -6.36 2.45
CA PRO A 135 21.27 -7.23 3.60
C PRO A 135 20.41 -8.46 3.27
N CYS A 136 19.39 -8.32 2.40
CA CYS A 136 18.58 -9.47 1.97
C CYS A 136 19.44 -10.51 1.23
N TRP A 137 20.35 -10.08 0.38
CA TRP A 137 21.31 -10.98 -0.30
C TRP A 137 22.23 -11.68 0.68
N GLY A 138 22.63 -11.01 1.76
CA GLY A 138 23.41 -11.64 2.85
C GLY A 138 22.68 -12.83 3.46
N LEU A 139 21.35 -12.73 3.67
CA LEU A 139 20.51 -13.83 4.13
C LEU A 139 20.33 -14.90 3.04
N PHE A 140 20.07 -14.52 1.81
CA PHE A 140 19.87 -15.42 0.67
C PHE A 140 21.09 -16.30 0.37
N LEU A 141 22.30 -15.77 0.57
CA LEU A 141 23.53 -16.53 0.41
C LEU A 141 23.65 -17.67 1.45
N ASN A 142 23.01 -17.53 2.60
CA ASN A 142 23.10 -18.49 3.71
C ASN A 142 21.78 -19.25 3.96
N THR A 143 20.89 -19.32 2.98
CA THR A 143 19.56 -19.95 3.11
C THR A 143 19.65 -21.39 3.61
N GLU A 144 20.55 -22.23 3.05
CA GLU A 144 20.74 -23.62 3.46
C GLU A 144 21.11 -23.73 4.95
N GLN A 145 22.06 -22.91 5.42
CA GLN A 145 22.51 -22.93 6.80
C GLN A 145 21.41 -22.47 7.77
N ILE A 146 20.66 -21.45 7.36
CA ILE A 146 19.52 -20.95 8.14
C ILE A 146 18.44 -22.02 8.25
N LEU A 147 18.11 -22.70 7.16
CA LEU A 147 17.10 -23.76 7.13
C LEU A 147 17.52 -24.97 7.95
N LEU A 148 18.80 -25.37 7.89
CA LEU A 148 19.36 -26.45 8.70
C LEU A 148 19.34 -26.09 10.21
N LEU A 149 19.56 -24.83 10.57
CA LEU A 149 19.41 -24.34 11.94
C LEU A 149 17.97 -24.55 12.46
N PHE A 150 16.99 -24.39 11.58
CA PHE A 150 15.58 -24.68 11.88
C PHE A 150 15.21 -26.16 11.71
N ARG A 151 16.20 -27.07 11.60
CA ARG A 151 16.04 -28.52 11.48
C ARG A 151 15.21 -28.98 10.27
N GLN A 152 15.29 -28.23 9.16
CA GLN A 152 14.71 -28.65 7.89
C GLN A 152 15.52 -29.79 7.27
N ASP A 153 14.87 -30.58 6.40
CA ASP A 153 15.53 -31.68 5.69
C ASP A 153 16.72 -31.16 4.86
N PRO A 154 17.90 -31.80 4.93
CA PRO A 154 19.09 -31.33 4.22
C PRO A 154 18.94 -31.31 2.69
N ALA A 155 18.23 -32.28 2.11
CA ALA A 155 18.02 -32.34 0.67
C ALA A 155 17.12 -31.19 0.21
N VAL A 156 16.02 -30.92 0.95
CA VAL A 156 15.13 -29.78 0.70
C VAL A 156 15.85 -28.46 0.87
N SER A 157 16.64 -28.31 1.95
CA SER A 157 17.39 -27.08 2.23
C SER A 157 18.39 -26.73 1.14
N ARG A 158 19.10 -27.75 0.62
CA ARG A 158 20.06 -27.59 -0.48
C ARG A 158 19.37 -27.14 -1.79
N LEU A 159 18.28 -27.80 -2.18
CA LEU A 159 17.54 -27.44 -3.38
C LEU A 159 16.89 -26.03 -3.24
N THR A 160 16.41 -25.69 -2.06
CA THR A 160 15.93 -24.33 -1.75
C THR A 160 17.03 -23.30 -1.91
N GLN A 161 18.26 -23.58 -1.42
CA GLN A 161 19.41 -22.70 -1.61
C GLN A 161 19.72 -22.47 -3.11
N GLU A 162 19.68 -23.52 -3.93
CA GLU A 162 19.90 -23.40 -5.37
C GLU A 162 18.85 -22.49 -6.03
N TYR A 163 17.58 -22.61 -5.62
CA TYR A 163 16.50 -21.77 -6.10
C TYR A 163 16.70 -20.30 -5.69
N VAL A 164 17.01 -20.06 -4.41
CA VAL A 164 17.23 -18.71 -3.86
C VAL A 164 18.42 -18.02 -4.52
N LEU A 165 19.50 -18.74 -4.83
CA LEU A 165 20.66 -18.17 -5.51
C LEU A 165 20.33 -17.62 -6.90
N ILE A 166 19.46 -18.31 -7.64
CA ILE A 166 18.97 -17.83 -8.95
C ILE A 166 18.08 -16.60 -8.77
N PHE A 167 17.38 -16.48 -7.64
CA PHE A 167 16.50 -15.36 -7.34
C PHE A 167 17.24 -14.10 -6.85
N ILE A 168 18.52 -14.18 -6.45
CA ILE A 168 19.31 -13.02 -5.98
C ILE A 168 19.22 -11.82 -6.94
N PRO A 169 19.50 -11.94 -8.24
CA PRO A 169 19.38 -10.82 -9.19
C PRO A 169 17.94 -10.42 -9.50
N VAL A 170 16.96 -11.24 -9.15
CA VAL A 170 15.54 -10.99 -9.39
C VAL A 170 14.95 -10.06 -8.34
N LEU A 171 15.44 -10.10 -7.10
CA LEU A 171 14.92 -9.30 -5.99
C LEU A 171 14.86 -7.80 -6.30
N PRO A 172 15.93 -7.13 -6.82
CA PRO A 172 15.85 -5.73 -7.23
C PRO A 172 14.79 -5.47 -8.31
N VAL A 173 14.62 -6.43 -9.23
CA VAL A 173 13.65 -6.32 -10.33
C VAL A 173 12.22 -6.36 -9.78
N VAL A 174 11.94 -7.24 -8.82
CA VAL A 174 10.65 -7.32 -8.11
C VAL A 174 10.38 -6.02 -7.35
N PHE A 175 11.39 -5.45 -6.70
CA PHE A 175 11.24 -4.17 -5.99
C PHE A 175 10.93 -3.02 -6.94
N VAL A 176 11.64 -2.94 -8.06
CA VAL A 176 11.37 -1.94 -9.10
C VAL A 176 9.98 -2.14 -9.71
N TYR A 177 9.58 -3.37 -9.99
CA TYR A 177 8.25 -3.68 -10.49
C TYR A 177 7.14 -3.18 -9.55
N ASN A 178 7.24 -3.51 -8.26
CA ASN A 178 6.27 -3.07 -7.27
C ASN A 178 6.23 -1.53 -7.16
N LEU A 179 7.39 -0.87 -7.22
CA LEU A 179 7.46 0.59 -7.16
C LEU A 179 6.87 1.26 -8.41
N LEU A 180 7.11 0.71 -9.60
CA LEU A 180 6.50 1.18 -10.85
C LEU A 180 4.98 0.93 -10.85
N ALA A 181 4.54 -0.20 -10.28
CA ALA A 181 3.12 -0.48 -10.10
C ALA A 181 2.46 0.58 -9.20
N LYS A 182 3.06 0.90 -8.05
CA LYS A 182 2.58 1.97 -7.15
C LYS A 182 2.58 3.33 -7.83
N TYR A 183 3.61 3.63 -8.62
CA TYR A 183 3.68 4.86 -9.40
C TYR A 183 2.51 5.00 -10.37
N LEU A 184 2.13 3.94 -11.08
CA LEU A 184 0.99 3.95 -12.00
C LEU A 184 -0.37 3.98 -11.26
N GLN A 185 -0.50 3.28 -10.14
CA GLN A 185 -1.71 3.26 -9.33
C GLN A 185 -2.10 4.64 -8.82
N ASN A 186 -1.11 5.48 -8.56
CA ASN A 186 -1.30 6.85 -8.06
C ASN A 186 -1.51 7.88 -9.17
N GLN A 187 -1.36 7.54 -10.45
CA GLN A 187 -1.59 8.47 -11.56
C GLN A 187 -3.06 8.50 -11.97
N PRO A 188 -3.69 9.69 -12.11
CA PRO A 188 -5.03 9.81 -12.66
C PRO A 188 -5.02 9.40 -14.14
N LEU A 189 -6.05 8.68 -14.55
CA LEU A 189 -6.23 8.30 -15.95
C LEU A 189 -6.90 9.44 -16.72
N ASP A 190 -6.13 10.36 -17.27
CA ASP A 190 -6.63 11.32 -18.27
C ASP A 190 -6.74 10.61 -19.63
N VAL A 191 -7.85 9.89 -19.87
CA VAL A 191 -8.17 9.35 -21.20
C VAL A 191 -9.05 10.35 -21.93
N PRO A 192 -8.55 11.03 -22.98
CA PRO A 192 -9.34 11.98 -23.77
C PRO A 192 -10.58 11.38 -24.44
N GLY A 193 -10.66 10.04 -24.53
CA GLY A 193 -11.80 9.32 -25.13
C GLY A 193 -12.85 8.83 -24.13
N LEU A 194 -12.56 8.78 -22.82
CA LEU A 194 -13.52 8.31 -21.83
C LEU A 194 -14.54 9.40 -21.45
N ALA A 195 -14.26 10.66 -21.78
CA ALA A 195 -15.22 11.76 -21.67
C ALA A 195 -16.52 11.49 -22.48
N HIS A 196 -16.45 10.71 -23.55
CA HIS A 196 -17.63 10.30 -24.33
C HIS A 196 -18.43 9.16 -23.73
N THR A 197 -17.82 8.28 -22.92
CA THR A 197 -18.55 7.19 -22.23
C THR A 197 -19.24 7.68 -20.97
N SER A 198 -18.87 8.85 -20.47
CA SER A 198 -19.48 9.51 -19.32
C SER A 198 -20.85 10.16 -19.63
N SER A 199 -21.29 10.17 -20.88
CA SER A 199 -22.62 10.68 -21.28
C SER A 199 -23.79 9.87 -20.68
N VAL A 200 -23.53 8.73 -20.08
CA VAL A 200 -24.52 7.86 -19.40
C VAL A 200 -24.66 8.18 -17.90
N LEU A 201 -23.77 8.98 -17.32
CA LEU A 201 -23.85 9.39 -15.92
C LEU A 201 -24.37 10.83 -15.77
N PRO A 202 -25.17 11.12 -14.73
CA PRO A 202 -25.67 12.48 -14.48
C PRO A 202 -24.52 13.47 -14.29
N THR A 203 -24.65 14.65 -14.87
CA THR A 203 -23.68 15.74 -15.01
C THR A 203 -22.84 16.14 -13.77
N PRO A 204 -23.31 16.05 -12.50
CA PRO A 204 -22.46 16.44 -11.36
C PRO A 204 -21.32 15.45 -11.04
N TYR A 205 -21.37 14.23 -11.58
CA TYR A 205 -20.39 13.17 -11.30
C TYR A 205 -19.35 12.98 -12.42
N GLN A 206 -19.57 13.62 -13.55
CA GLN A 206 -18.78 13.42 -14.77
C GLN A 206 -17.33 13.91 -14.64
N GLY A 207 -17.11 15.09 -14.04
CA GLY A 207 -15.78 15.68 -13.87
C GLY A 207 -14.94 14.99 -12.77
N GLN A 208 -15.59 14.41 -11.76
CA GLN A 208 -14.90 13.73 -10.67
C GLN A 208 -14.53 12.27 -10.99
N PHE A 209 -15.25 11.63 -11.91
CA PHE A 209 -15.04 10.22 -12.23
C PHE A 209 -13.73 9.97 -13.02
N SER A 210 -13.34 10.90 -13.89
CA SER A 210 -12.10 10.79 -14.67
C SER A 210 -10.82 11.07 -13.86
N LEU A 211 -10.94 11.83 -12.76
CA LEU A 211 -9.78 12.22 -11.93
C LEU A 211 -9.25 11.11 -11.02
N PHE A 212 -10.01 10.04 -10.75
CA PHE A 212 -9.69 9.05 -9.73
C PHE A 212 -9.40 7.63 -10.26
N GLN A 213 -9.33 7.44 -11.56
CA GLN A 213 -8.95 6.14 -12.13
C GLN A 213 -7.43 6.07 -12.29
N GLY A 214 -6.74 5.37 -11.36
CA GLY A 214 -5.34 5.02 -11.53
C GLY A 214 -5.10 4.15 -12.77
N ILE A 215 -3.91 4.22 -13.35
CA ILE A 215 -3.54 3.44 -14.53
C ILE A 215 -3.19 2.00 -14.10
N ILE A 216 -4.21 1.13 -13.96
CA ILE A 216 -4.04 -0.22 -13.39
C ILE A 216 -3.98 -1.30 -14.47
N TRP A 217 -4.73 -1.14 -15.57
CA TRP A 217 -4.82 -2.16 -16.62
C TRP A 217 -3.48 -2.62 -17.22
N PRO A 218 -2.46 -1.76 -17.39
CA PRO A 218 -1.14 -2.20 -17.85
C PRO A 218 -0.46 -3.18 -16.89
N GLN A 219 -0.71 -3.04 -15.59
CA GLN A 219 -0.20 -3.93 -14.57
C GLN A 219 -0.88 -5.32 -14.67
N VAL A 220 -2.20 -5.33 -14.86
CA VAL A 220 -2.96 -6.56 -15.11
C VAL A 220 -2.45 -7.25 -16.36
N LEU A 221 -2.28 -6.51 -17.47
CA LEU A 221 -1.76 -7.05 -18.72
C LEU A 221 -0.34 -7.61 -18.55
N SER A 222 0.55 -6.87 -17.87
CA SER A 222 1.91 -7.36 -17.58
C SER A 222 1.89 -8.63 -16.73
N GLY A 223 0.98 -8.71 -15.75
CA GLY A 223 0.76 -9.90 -14.93
C GLY A 223 0.28 -11.10 -15.74
N VAL A 224 -0.69 -10.93 -16.64
CA VAL A 224 -1.17 -12.02 -17.54
C VAL A 224 -0.04 -12.50 -18.44
N LEU A 225 0.66 -11.59 -19.13
CA LEU A 225 1.78 -11.94 -20.01
C LEU A 225 2.92 -12.60 -19.23
N GLY A 226 3.23 -12.11 -18.03
CA GLY A 226 4.22 -12.72 -17.16
C GLY A 226 3.87 -14.15 -16.76
N ASN A 227 2.62 -14.42 -16.39
CA ASN A 227 2.17 -15.78 -16.07
C ASN A 227 2.21 -16.70 -17.29
N CYS A 228 1.84 -16.22 -18.48
CA CYS A 228 1.97 -16.99 -19.72
C CYS A 228 3.45 -17.34 -20.01
N VAL A 229 4.35 -16.37 -19.87
CA VAL A 229 5.80 -16.60 -20.05
C VAL A 229 6.32 -17.56 -18.99
N ASN A 230 5.91 -17.43 -17.73
CA ASN A 230 6.29 -18.32 -16.64
C ASN A 230 5.86 -19.77 -16.93
N ALA A 231 4.62 -19.97 -17.33
CA ALA A 231 4.10 -21.31 -17.67
C ALA A 231 4.85 -21.93 -18.88
N LEU A 232 5.06 -21.14 -19.94
CA LEU A 232 5.77 -21.61 -21.12
C LEU A 232 7.25 -21.91 -20.82
N ALA A 233 7.93 -21.01 -20.11
CA ALA A 233 9.33 -21.18 -19.72
C ALA A 233 9.50 -22.38 -18.76
N ASN A 234 8.59 -22.57 -17.80
CA ASN A 234 8.60 -23.75 -16.93
C ASN A 234 8.46 -25.03 -17.79
N TYR A 235 7.51 -25.08 -18.72
CA TYR A 235 7.35 -26.24 -19.58
C TYR A 235 8.64 -26.56 -20.36
N ILE A 236 9.25 -25.55 -20.98
CA ILE A 236 10.48 -25.73 -21.78
C ILE A 236 11.67 -26.09 -20.87
N LEU A 237 11.93 -25.32 -19.82
CA LEU A 237 13.15 -25.48 -19.01
C LEU A 237 13.08 -26.70 -18.09
N VAL A 238 11.91 -27.02 -17.54
CA VAL A 238 11.74 -28.13 -16.60
C VAL A 238 11.62 -29.46 -17.36
N PHE A 239 10.76 -29.55 -18.39
CA PHE A 239 10.48 -30.84 -19.05
C PHE A 239 11.28 -31.05 -20.34
N VAL A 240 11.39 -30.06 -21.24
CA VAL A 240 12.11 -30.23 -22.51
C VAL A 240 13.64 -30.23 -22.28
N MET A 241 14.14 -29.26 -21.49
CA MET A 241 15.57 -29.14 -21.18
C MET A 241 15.99 -29.95 -19.95
N SER A 242 15.04 -30.53 -19.21
CA SER A 242 15.28 -31.39 -18.03
C SER A 242 16.14 -30.72 -16.94
N LEU A 243 16.03 -29.38 -16.78
CA LEU A 243 16.80 -28.64 -15.78
C LEU A 243 16.24 -28.77 -14.34
N GLY A 244 15.11 -29.50 -14.18
CA GLY A 244 14.49 -29.73 -12.88
C GLY A 244 14.11 -28.42 -12.17
N ILE A 245 14.36 -28.34 -10.86
CA ILE A 245 14.00 -27.18 -10.02
C ILE A 245 14.70 -25.89 -10.46
N ARG A 246 15.94 -25.97 -10.97
CA ARG A 246 16.67 -24.81 -11.51
C ARG A 246 15.94 -24.21 -12.72
N GLY A 247 15.35 -25.08 -13.56
CA GLY A 247 14.52 -24.64 -14.70
C GLY A 247 13.34 -23.79 -14.26
N SER A 248 12.66 -24.19 -13.16
CA SER A 248 11.55 -23.43 -12.59
C SER A 248 12.02 -22.08 -12.02
N ALA A 249 13.18 -22.03 -11.38
CA ALA A 249 13.76 -20.80 -10.87
C ALA A 249 14.08 -19.79 -12.01
N TYR A 250 14.67 -20.28 -13.11
CA TYR A 250 14.93 -19.44 -14.30
C TYR A 250 13.64 -18.98 -14.98
N ALA A 251 12.61 -19.82 -15.01
CA ALA A 251 11.30 -19.46 -15.58
C ALA A 251 10.65 -18.32 -14.79
N LEU A 252 10.63 -18.44 -13.46
CA LEU A 252 10.14 -17.40 -12.57
C LEU A 252 10.95 -16.10 -12.73
N ALA A 253 12.28 -16.18 -12.80
CA ALA A 253 13.16 -15.05 -13.04
C ALA A 253 12.83 -14.34 -14.36
N ALA A 254 12.74 -15.08 -15.45
CA ALA A 254 12.41 -14.53 -16.77
C ALA A 254 11.04 -13.83 -16.77
N SER A 255 10.05 -14.40 -16.12
CA SER A 255 8.72 -13.81 -15.95
C SER A 255 8.80 -12.45 -15.24
N GLN A 256 9.51 -12.35 -14.13
CA GLN A 256 9.66 -11.11 -13.36
C GLN A 256 10.38 -10.02 -14.16
N PHE A 257 11.44 -10.37 -14.89
CA PHE A 257 12.11 -9.42 -15.78
C PHE A 257 11.18 -8.90 -16.87
N ILE A 258 10.43 -9.79 -17.54
CA ILE A 258 9.51 -9.43 -18.62
C ILE A 258 8.38 -8.54 -18.10
N GLN A 259 7.77 -8.86 -16.96
CA GLN A 259 6.74 -8.01 -16.35
C GLN A 259 7.26 -6.60 -16.07
N THR A 260 8.46 -6.49 -15.51
CA THR A 260 9.08 -5.19 -15.20
C THR A 260 9.39 -4.40 -16.47
N ILE A 261 9.93 -5.05 -17.49
CA ILE A 261 10.24 -4.43 -18.78
C ILE A 261 8.97 -3.92 -19.47
N ILE A 262 7.89 -4.72 -19.50
CA ILE A 262 6.61 -4.33 -20.09
C ILE A 262 6.07 -3.07 -19.40
N LEU A 263 6.09 -3.05 -18.07
CA LEU A 263 5.58 -1.93 -17.30
C LEU A 263 6.41 -0.67 -17.50
N PHE A 264 7.72 -0.80 -17.49
CA PHE A 264 8.66 0.29 -17.78
C PHE A 264 8.47 0.86 -19.18
N LEU A 265 8.44 0.00 -20.20
CA LEU A 265 8.20 0.40 -21.59
C LEU A 265 6.84 1.10 -21.75
N TYR A 266 5.80 0.61 -21.09
CA TYR A 266 4.50 1.26 -21.11
C TYR A 266 4.56 2.71 -20.59
N ILE A 267 5.24 2.94 -19.45
CA ILE A 267 5.42 4.28 -18.88
C ILE A 267 6.17 5.21 -19.85
N VAL A 268 7.23 4.71 -20.49
CA VAL A 268 8.05 5.49 -21.40
C VAL A 268 7.30 5.78 -22.71
N LEU A 269 6.70 4.76 -23.34
CA LEU A 269 6.01 4.90 -24.63
C LEU A 269 4.75 5.78 -24.53
N LYS A 270 4.00 5.67 -23.43
CA LYS A 270 2.83 6.53 -23.17
C LYS A 270 3.21 7.91 -22.62
N LYS A 271 4.51 8.18 -22.43
CA LYS A 271 5.04 9.46 -21.95
C LYS A 271 4.46 9.91 -20.60
N LEU A 272 4.02 8.96 -19.77
CA LEU A 272 3.41 9.23 -18.46
C LEU A 272 4.37 9.91 -17.48
N HIS A 273 5.67 9.79 -17.73
CA HIS A 273 6.72 10.41 -16.92
C HIS A 273 6.87 11.92 -17.13
N LEU A 274 6.33 12.51 -18.22
CA LEU A 274 6.60 13.93 -18.54
C LEU A 274 6.05 14.92 -17.51
N GLU A 275 4.91 14.62 -16.89
CA GLU A 275 4.31 15.50 -15.87
C GLU A 275 4.98 15.35 -14.50
N THR A 276 5.53 14.19 -14.20
CA THR A 276 5.99 13.82 -12.86
C THR A 276 7.51 13.67 -12.74
N TRP A 277 8.22 13.51 -13.86
CA TRP A 277 9.66 13.29 -13.89
C TRP A 277 10.39 14.52 -14.44
N ALA A 278 11.14 15.20 -13.58
CA ALA A 278 11.98 16.34 -13.98
C ALA A 278 13.44 15.98 -14.28
N GLY A 279 13.75 14.68 -14.47
CA GLY A 279 15.11 14.15 -14.54
C GLY A 279 15.63 13.69 -13.16
N TRP A 280 16.86 13.16 -13.14
CA TRP A 280 17.52 12.77 -11.89
C TRP A 280 17.84 14.01 -11.06
N SER A 281 17.39 14.04 -9.81
CA SER A 281 17.54 15.17 -8.89
C SER A 281 18.31 14.76 -7.65
N SER A 282 19.26 15.58 -7.21
CA SER A 282 19.95 15.40 -5.92
C SER A 282 19.01 15.49 -4.70
N GLN A 283 17.79 16.00 -4.89
CA GLN A 283 16.76 16.01 -3.86
C GLN A 283 16.34 14.60 -3.40
N CYS A 284 16.48 13.57 -4.26
CA CYS A 284 16.20 12.18 -3.87
C CYS A 284 17.14 11.69 -2.73
N LEU A 285 18.31 12.28 -2.57
CA LEU A 285 19.25 11.97 -1.51
C LEU A 285 18.98 12.75 -0.21
N GLN A 286 18.13 13.78 -0.27
CA GLN A 286 17.74 14.58 0.91
C GLN A 286 16.51 13.99 1.59
N ASP A 287 16.16 14.46 2.78
CA ASP A 287 14.91 14.16 3.51
C ASP A 287 14.59 12.66 3.70
N TRP A 288 15.62 11.84 3.92
CA TRP A 288 15.42 10.42 4.23
C TRP A 288 14.81 10.21 5.62
N GLY A 289 14.99 11.17 6.56
CA GLY A 289 14.41 11.09 7.91
C GLY A 289 12.88 10.98 7.88
N PRO A 290 12.18 11.96 7.30
CA PRO A 290 10.73 11.89 7.11
C PRO A 290 10.25 10.67 6.31
N PHE A 291 11.03 10.25 5.31
CA PHE A 291 10.73 9.03 4.56
C PHE A 291 10.80 7.78 5.44
N PHE A 292 11.88 7.58 6.21
CA PHE A 292 12.03 6.42 7.07
C PHE A 292 11.08 6.42 8.27
N SER A 293 10.66 7.58 8.77
CA SER A 293 9.65 7.66 9.83
C SER A 293 8.29 7.07 9.40
N LEU A 294 8.02 7.06 8.09
CA LEU A 294 6.84 6.40 7.52
C LEU A 294 7.15 4.96 7.05
N ALA A 295 8.32 4.75 6.44
CA ALA A 295 8.69 3.49 5.82
C ALA A 295 8.98 2.38 6.83
N ILE A 296 9.65 2.68 7.96
CA ILE A 296 9.99 1.67 8.98
C ILE A 296 8.75 1.11 9.67
N PRO A 297 7.80 1.93 10.16
CA PRO A 297 6.56 1.40 10.73
C PRO A 297 5.75 0.56 9.72
N SER A 298 5.65 1.01 8.47
CA SER A 298 4.95 0.28 7.42
C SER A 298 5.63 -1.05 7.07
N MET A 299 6.97 -1.06 7.02
CA MET A 299 7.75 -2.29 6.84
C MET A 299 7.53 -3.26 7.99
N LEU A 300 7.64 -2.77 9.23
CA LEU A 300 7.43 -3.62 10.41
C LEU A 300 6.02 -4.20 10.45
N MET A 301 5.00 -3.45 10.04
CA MET A 301 3.62 -3.94 9.96
C MET A 301 3.53 -5.16 9.06
N ILE A 302 4.00 -5.04 7.82
CA ILE A 302 3.92 -6.13 6.83
C ILE A 302 4.79 -7.32 7.24
N CYS A 303 6.03 -7.07 7.70
CA CYS A 303 6.91 -8.13 8.15
C CYS A 303 6.32 -8.90 9.34
N ILE A 304 5.80 -8.20 10.33
CA ILE A 304 5.23 -8.80 11.55
C ILE A 304 4.01 -9.64 11.21
N GLU A 305 3.14 -9.14 10.36
CA GLU A 305 1.95 -9.85 9.92
C GLU A 305 2.33 -11.14 9.17
N TRP A 306 3.17 -11.06 8.15
CA TRP A 306 3.58 -12.22 7.36
C TRP A 306 4.39 -13.24 8.19
N TRP A 307 5.30 -12.75 9.03
CA TRP A 307 6.08 -13.63 9.91
C TRP A 307 5.22 -14.35 10.95
N ALA A 308 4.16 -13.74 11.43
CA ALA A 308 3.24 -14.39 12.37
C ALA A 308 2.57 -15.63 11.76
N TYR A 309 2.18 -15.55 10.48
CA TYR A 309 1.63 -16.70 9.76
C TYR A 309 2.65 -17.83 9.56
N GLU A 310 3.89 -17.49 9.19
CA GLU A 310 4.95 -18.47 8.97
C GLU A 310 5.35 -19.15 10.28
N VAL A 311 5.52 -18.38 11.37
CA VAL A 311 5.78 -18.92 12.71
C VAL A 311 4.62 -19.80 13.17
N GLY A 312 3.38 -19.38 12.93
CA GLY A 312 2.18 -20.17 13.23
C GLY A 312 2.19 -21.51 12.51
N SER A 313 2.46 -21.53 11.22
CA SER A 313 2.55 -22.76 10.42
C SER A 313 3.68 -23.68 10.91
N PHE A 314 4.83 -23.11 11.26
CA PHE A 314 5.93 -23.86 11.87
C PHE A 314 5.54 -24.53 13.19
N LEU A 315 4.85 -23.81 14.09
CA LEU A 315 4.38 -24.35 15.37
C LEU A 315 3.41 -25.53 15.18
N ILE A 316 2.52 -25.45 14.18
CA ILE A 316 1.60 -26.54 13.86
C ILE A 316 2.35 -27.75 13.29
N GLY A 317 3.39 -27.52 12.49
CA GLY A 317 4.26 -28.60 11.97
C GLY A 317 4.92 -29.45 13.06
N LEU A 318 5.10 -28.91 14.28
CA LEU A 318 5.63 -29.65 15.42
C LEU A 318 4.62 -30.64 16.03
N LEU A 319 3.33 -30.53 15.72
CA LEU A 319 2.28 -31.38 16.29
C LEU A 319 2.11 -32.68 15.51
N SER A 320 1.69 -32.60 14.26
CA SER A 320 1.50 -33.76 13.39
C SER A 320 1.44 -33.36 11.92
N VAL A 321 1.69 -34.34 11.03
CA VAL A 321 1.57 -34.15 9.59
C VAL A 321 0.12 -33.83 9.19
N LEU A 322 -0.87 -34.42 9.87
CA LEU A 322 -2.29 -34.16 9.64
C LEU A 322 -2.65 -32.70 9.93
N ASP A 323 -2.19 -32.16 11.07
CA ASP A 323 -2.44 -30.76 11.42
C ASP A 323 -1.75 -29.80 10.45
N LEU A 324 -0.53 -30.12 10.04
CA LEU A 324 0.21 -29.30 9.09
C LEU A 324 -0.48 -29.27 7.72
N SER A 325 -0.98 -30.42 7.26
CA SER A 325 -1.73 -30.50 5.99
C SER A 325 -3.04 -29.69 6.03
N ALA A 326 -3.79 -29.80 7.13
CA ALA A 326 -4.99 -28.98 7.32
C ALA A 326 -4.66 -27.47 7.42
N GLN A 327 -3.57 -27.12 8.10
CA GLN A 327 -3.07 -25.74 8.17
C GLN A 327 -2.71 -25.21 6.77
N ALA A 328 -2.06 -26.01 5.94
CA ALA A 328 -1.70 -25.60 4.59
C ALA A 328 -2.93 -25.24 3.75
N ILE A 329 -4.00 -26.04 3.83
CA ILE A 329 -5.26 -25.75 3.12
C ILE A 329 -5.87 -24.41 3.61
N VAL A 330 -5.97 -24.23 4.92
CA VAL A 330 -6.55 -23.00 5.50
C VAL A 330 -5.67 -21.78 5.16
N TYR A 331 -4.36 -21.93 5.18
CA TYR A 331 -3.40 -20.87 4.83
C TYR A 331 -3.49 -20.46 3.36
N GLU A 332 -3.54 -21.41 2.42
CA GLU A 332 -3.70 -21.11 0.99
C GLU A 332 -5.04 -20.41 0.72
N LEU A 333 -6.11 -20.88 1.34
CA LEU A 333 -7.41 -20.25 1.25
C LEU A 333 -7.38 -18.83 1.83
N ALA A 334 -6.73 -18.65 2.98
CA ALA A 334 -6.56 -17.35 3.62
C ALA A 334 -5.79 -16.38 2.71
N THR A 335 -4.71 -16.82 2.09
CA THR A 335 -3.91 -16.01 1.16
C THR A 335 -4.72 -15.55 -0.04
N MET A 336 -5.51 -16.43 -0.66
CA MET A 336 -6.38 -16.07 -1.79
C MET A 336 -7.43 -15.03 -1.39
N ILE A 337 -8.06 -15.19 -0.23
CA ILE A 337 -9.11 -14.29 0.27
C ILE A 337 -8.53 -12.94 0.65
N TYR A 338 -7.33 -12.93 1.24
CA TYR A 338 -6.63 -11.71 1.64
C TYR A 338 -6.32 -10.77 0.46
N MET A 339 -6.24 -11.28 -0.77
CA MET A 339 -6.06 -10.44 -1.97
C MET A 339 -7.21 -9.44 -2.17
N ILE A 340 -8.43 -9.76 -1.70
CA ILE A 340 -9.60 -8.88 -1.82
C ILE A 340 -9.43 -7.62 -0.96
N PRO A 341 -9.27 -7.71 0.38
CA PRO A 341 -9.04 -6.53 1.22
C PRO A 341 -7.74 -5.80 0.87
N LEU A 342 -6.70 -6.49 0.40
CA LEU A 342 -5.45 -5.87 -0.05
C LEU A 342 -5.67 -4.97 -1.29
N GLY A 343 -6.44 -5.42 -2.28
CA GLY A 343 -6.82 -4.61 -3.44
C GLY A 343 -7.66 -3.39 -3.03
N LEU A 344 -8.59 -3.58 -2.10
CA LEU A 344 -9.41 -2.49 -1.56
C LEU A 344 -8.57 -1.47 -0.78
N SER A 345 -7.65 -1.93 0.07
CA SER A 345 -6.75 -1.08 0.86
C SER A 345 -5.86 -0.20 -0.03
N ASN A 346 -5.31 -0.75 -1.11
CA ASN A 346 -4.55 0.02 -2.09
C ASN A 346 -5.40 1.13 -2.74
N GLY A 347 -6.66 0.82 -3.12
CA GLY A 347 -7.59 1.80 -3.67
C GLY A 347 -7.91 2.94 -2.68
N VAL A 348 -8.11 2.59 -1.41
CA VAL A 348 -8.34 3.57 -0.33
C VAL A 348 -7.13 4.46 -0.11
N CYS A 349 -5.92 3.90 -0.09
CA CYS A 349 -4.67 4.65 0.06
C CYS A 349 -4.55 5.75 -1.00
N VAL A 350 -4.83 5.41 -2.27
CA VAL A 350 -4.82 6.37 -3.37
C VAL A 350 -5.88 7.47 -3.18
N GLN A 351 -7.13 7.11 -2.89
CA GLN A 351 -8.23 8.08 -2.75
C GLN A 351 -8.02 9.03 -1.57
N VAL A 352 -7.74 8.50 -0.40
CA VAL A 352 -7.56 9.31 0.82
C VAL A 352 -6.27 10.14 0.73
N GLY A 353 -5.18 9.54 0.24
CA GLY A 353 -3.90 10.23 0.07
C GLY A 353 -4.00 11.41 -0.89
N THR A 354 -4.67 11.23 -2.04
CA THR A 354 -4.90 12.31 -3.01
C THR A 354 -5.77 13.44 -2.43
N ALA A 355 -6.85 13.11 -1.70
CA ALA A 355 -7.70 14.09 -1.06
C ALA A 355 -6.95 14.90 0.03
N LEU A 356 -6.13 14.24 0.85
CA LEU A 356 -5.28 14.90 1.84
C LEU A 356 -4.22 15.78 1.20
N GLY A 357 -3.62 15.33 0.09
CA GLY A 357 -2.66 16.12 -0.68
C GLY A 357 -3.28 17.39 -1.30
N ALA A 358 -4.56 17.31 -1.68
CA ALA A 358 -5.35 18.44 -2.17
C ALA A 358 -5.91 19.34 -1.03
N ALA A 359 -5.63 19.04 0.24
CA ALA A 359 -6.21 19.68 1.43
C ALA A 359 -7.74 19.59 1.54
N ASP A 360 -8.37 18.65 0.83
CA ASP A 360 -9.80 18.39 0.94
C ASP A 360 -10.08 17.38 2.05
N THR A 361 -10.14 17.89 3.28
CA THR A 361 -10.40 17.08 4.48
C THR A 361 -11.80 16.46 4.48
N ALA A 362 -12.79 17.14 3.88
CA ALA A 362 -14.16 16.64 3.79
C ALA A 362 -14.22 15.41 2.88
N GLN A 363 -13.57 15.46 1.72
CA GLN A 363 -13.46 14.33 0.79
C GLN A 363 -12.66 13.18 1.41
N ALA A 364 -11.52 13.46 2.05
CA ALA A 364 -10.69 12.44 2.72
C ALA A 364 -11.50 11.67 3.78
N LYS A 365 -12.21 12.38 4.64
CA LYS A 365 -13.09 11.78 5.67
C LYS A 365 -14.21 10.96 5.05
N ARG A 366 -14.87 11.47 4.00
CA ARG A 366 -15.95 10.78 3.29
C ARG A 366 -15.44 9.49 2.64
N SER A 367 -14.31 9.53 1.94
CA SER A 367 -13.70 8.36 1.33
C SER A 367 -13.27 7.33 2.37
N ALA A 368 -12.70 7.74 3.51
CA ALA A 368 -12.30 6.84 4.59
C ALA A 368 -13.51 6.12 5.22
N ILE A 369 -14.60 6.81 5.51
CA ILE A 369 -15.81 6.20 6.06
C ILE A 369 -16.45 5.25 5.04
N SER A 370 -16.53 5.66 3.77
CA SER A 370 -17.08 4.83 2.70
C SER A 370 -16.25 3.56 2.49
N SER A 371 -14.93 3.64 2.61
CA SER A 371 -14.05 2.49 2.49
C SER A 371 -14.23 1.47 3.63
N ILE A 372 -14.38 1.92 4.86
CA ILE A 372 -14.68 1.04 6.00
C ILE A 372 -15.99 0.29 5.76
N LEU A 373 -17.05 0.98 5.33
CA LEU A 373 -18.34 0.36 5.03
C LEU A 373 -18.25 -0.64 3.87
N CYS A 374 -17.49 -0.32 2.80
CA CYS A 374 -17.23 -1.24 1.69
C CYS A 374 -16.45 -2.48 2.14
N THR A 375 -15.42 -2.29 2.98
CA THR A 375 -14.62 -3.40 3.53
C THR A 375 -15.48 -4.33 4.37
N VAL A 376 -16.30 -3.80 5.27
CA VAL A 376 -17.26 -4.62 6.06
C VAL A 376 -18.23 -5.35 5.13
N GLY A 377 -18.80 -4.66 4.15
CA GLY A 377 -19.74 -5.27 3.20
C GLY A 377 -19.11 -6.40 2.39
N THR A 378 -17.91 -6.20 1.83
CA THR A 378 -17.20 -7.25 1.07
C THR A 378 -16.80 -8.41 1.96
N SER A 379 -16.33 -8.16 3.18
CA SER A 379 -15.97 -9.21 4.15
C SER A 379 -17.18 -10.04 4.56
N MET A 380 -18.35 -9.44 4.73
CA MET A 380 -19.61 -10.16 4.99
C MET A 380 -20.02 -11.05 3.83
N VAL A 381 -19.91 -10.58 2.59
CA VAL A 381 -20.19 -11.37 1.39
C VAL A 381 -19.24 -12.57 1.30
N VAL A 382 -17.94 -12.34 1.51
CA VAL A 382 -16.92 -13.40 1.51
C VAL A 382 -17.21 -14.42 2.63
N ALA A 383 -17.53 -13.95 3.85
CA ALA A 383 -17.89 -14.84 4.95
C ALA A 383 -19.12 -15.71 4.64
N ALA A 384 -20.13 -15.13 4.00
CA ALA A 384 -21.32 -15.89 3.55
C ALA A 384 -20.95 -16.95 2.49
N LEU A 385 -20.15 -16.59 1.50
CA LEU A 385 -19.67 -17.52 0.46
C LEU A 385 -18.86 -18.67 1.07
N LEU A 386 -17.90 -18.36 1.95
CA LEU A 386 -17.10 -19.36 2.62
C LEU A 386 -17.95 -20.29 3.52
N SER A 387 -18.94 -19.73 4.21
CA SER A 387 -19.84 -20.51 5.05
C SER A 387 -20.69 -21.49 4.24
N THR A 388 -21.11 -21.11 3.03
CA THR A 388 -21.88 -21.98 2.12
C THR A 388 -21.01 -23.05 1.47
N LEU A 389 -19.80 -22.71 1.07
CA LEU A 389 -18.88 -23.58 0.32
C LEU A 389 -17.91 -24.38 1.22
N LYS A 390 -17.94 -24.20 2.54
CA LYS A 390 -16.95 -24.75 3.47
C LYS A 390 -16.69 -26.25 3.31
N ASN A 391 -17.69 -27.05 2.97
CA ASN A 391 -17.57 -28.50 2.84
C ASN A 391 -16.88 -28.92 1.53
N ASP A 392 -16.99 -28.09 0.49
CA ASP A 392 -16.47 -28.38 -0.85
C ASP A 392 -15.06 -27.84 -1.05
N LEU A 393 -14.68 -26.77 -0.32
CA LEU A 393 -13.39 -26.10 -0.46
C LEU A 393 -12.19 -27.01 -0.18
N GLY A 394 -12.29 -27.92 0.80
CA GLY A 394 -11.23 -28.88 1.12
C GLY A 394 -10.94 -29.85 -0.02
N HIS A 395 -11.96 -30.27 -0.75
CA HIS A 395 -11.82 -31.22 -1.87
C HIS A 395 -11.07 -30.64 -3.09
N ILE A 396 -10.93 -29.31 -3.18
CA ILE A 396 -10.11 -28.65 -4.21
C ILE A 396 -8.62 -28.95 -4.01
N PHE A 397 -8.18 -29.10 -2.76
CA PHE A 397 -6.77 -29.24 -2.40
C PHE A 397 -6.33 -30.68 -2.15
N THR A 398 -7.21 -31.52 -1.60
CA THR A 398 -6.89 -32.91 -1.26
C THR A 398 -8.11 -33.81 -1.33
N SER A 399 -7.85 -35.12 -1.49
CA SER A 399 -8.88 -36.16 -1.39
C SER A 399 -8.87 -36.88 -0.03
N ASP A 400 -8.04 -36.45 0.92
CA ASP A 400 -7.92 -37.04 2.26
C ASP A 400 -9.03 -36.49 3.17
N GLU A 401 -10.01 -37.35 3.49
CA GLU A 401 -11.18 -37.00 4.28
C GLU A 401 -10.84 -36.54 5.71
N GLU A 402 -9.76 -37.06 6.32
CA GLU A 402 -9.35 -36.67 7.67
C GLU A 402 -8.81 -35.22 7.68
N VAL A 403 -8.01 -34.89 6.67
CA VAL A 403 -7.47 -33.53 6.48
C VAL A 403 -8.61 -32.53 6.23
N ILE A 404 -9.55 -32.89 5.34
CA ILE A 404 -10.71 -32.06 5.00
C ILE A 404 -11.59 -31.83 6.24
N ALA A 405 -11.89 -32.90 7.00
CA ALA A 405 -12.69 -32.80 8.22
C ALA A 405 -12.04 -31.88 9.26
N LEU A 406 -10.71 -31.93 9.40
CA LEU A 406 -9.98 -31.06 10.30
C LEU A 406 -9.96 -29.61 9.81
N ALA A 407 -9.72 -29.36 8.54
CA ALA A 407 -9.78 -28.03 7.93
C ALA A 407 -11.18 -27.41 8.10
N ASN A 408 -12.25 -28.19 7.88
CA ASN A 408 -13.64 -27.74 8.04
C ASN A 408 -14.01 -27.33 9.49
N LYS A 409 -13.32 -27.89 10.49
CA LYS A 409 -13.48 -27.45 11.90
C LYS A 409 -12.82 -26.11 12.17
N VAL A 410 -11.74 -25.79 11.44
CA VAL A 410 -10.99 -24.52 11.59
C VAL A 410 -11.64 -23.38 10.80
N LEU A 411 -12.23 -23.68 9.65
CA LEU A 411 -12.83 -22.69 8.75
C LEU A 411 -13.78 -21.69 9.43
N PRO A 412 -14.68 -22.05 10.36
CA PRO A 412 -15.53 -21.08 11.03
C PRO A 412 -14.75 -20.04 11.84
N ILE A 413 -13.63 -20.45 12.46
CA ILE A 413 -12.75 -19.55 13.21
C ILE A 413 -12.07 -18.60 12.22
N TYR A 414 -11.56 -19.12 11.09
CA TYR A 414 -10.96 -18.33 10.02
C TYR A 414 -11.98 -17.34 9.40
N ILE A 415 -13.22 -17.77 9.13
CA ILE A 415 -14.28 -16.89 8.59
C ILE A 415 -14.53 -15.71 9.54
N THR A 416 -14.54 -15.95 10.84
CA THR A 416 -14.68 -14.88 11.83
C THR A 416 -13.43 -13.99 11.87
N PHE A 417 -12.24 -14.58 11.80
CA PHE A 417 -10.97 -13.86 11.76
C PHE A 417 -10.90 -12.90 10.56
N GLN A 418 -11.23 -13.37 9.35
CA GLN A 418 -11.20 -12.60 8.11
C GLN A 418 -12.09 -11.33 8.17
N LEU A 419 -13.22 -11.36 8.88
CA LEU A 419 -14.08 -10.19 9.04
C LEU A 419 -13.35 -9.03 9.74
N PHE A 420 -12.49 -9.34 10.69
CA PHE A 420 -11.76 -8.34 11.47
C PHE A 420 -10.39 -8.03 10.88
N GLU A 421 -9.74 -8.99 10.23
CA GLU A 421 -8.46 -8.81 9.55
C GLU A 421 -8.53 -7.70 8.50
N ALA A 422 -9.58 -7.66 7.70
CA ALA A 422 -9.79 -6.63 6.68
C ALA A 422 -9.87 -5.21 7.26
N LEU A 423 -10.24 -5.05 8.52
CA LEU A 423 -10.32 -3.76 9.23
C LEU A 423 -9.01 -3.38 9.94
N SER A 424 -8.09 -4.33 10.13
CA SER A 424 -6.85 -4.15 10.90
C SER A 424 -5.70 -3.51 10.12
N ALA A 425 -5.87 -3.26 8.83
CA ALA A 425 -4.81 -2.85 7.90
C ALA A 425 -4.17 -1.45 8.17
N PHE A 426 -4.57 -0.73 9.24
CA PHE A 426 -4.21 0.67 9.45
C PHE A 426 -3.19 0.97 10.57
N GLY A 427 -2.62 -0.05 11.25
CA GLY A 427 -1.81 0.25 12.45
C GLY A 427 -0.60 -0.62 12.71
N ALA A 428 0.60 -0.18 12.26
CA ALA A 428 1.84 -0.92 12.34
C ALA A 428 2.26 -1.34 13.76
N ILE A 429 2.32 -0.40 14.69
CA ILE A 429 2.77 -0.66 16.07
C ILE A 429 1.75 -1.50 16.83
N VAL A 430 0.47 -1.21 16.62
CA VAL A 430 -0.62 -1.96 17.25
C VAL A 430 -0.62 -3.41 16.78
N ASN A 431 -0.47 -3.64 15.47
CA ASN A 431 -0.34 -4.99 14.91
C ASN A 431 0.85 -5.73 15.50
N ALA A 432 2.03 -5.09 15.60
CA ALA A 432 3.22 -5.69 16.17
C ALA A 432 2.98 -6.20 17.60
N ILE A 433 2.44 -5.33 18.45
CA ILE A 433 2.16 -5.65 19.85
C ILE A 433 1.12 -6.77 19.94
N MET A 434 0.03 -6.66 19.21
CA MET A 434 -1.09 -7.59 19.33
C MET A 434 -0.77 -8.98 18.77
N TYR A 435 -0.08 -9.09 17.62
CA TYR A 435 0.26 -10.39 17.04
C TYR A 435 1.35 -11.12 17.84
N PHE A 436 2.45 -10.44 18.23
CA PHE A 436 3.59 -11.09 18.87
C PHE A 436 3.49 -11.17 20.39
N LEU A 437 2.88 -10.18 21.08
CA LEU A 437 2.72 -10.22 22.53
C LEU A 437 1.43 -10.91 22.98
N ILE A 438 0.40 -10.97 22.15
CA ILE A 438 -0.90 -11.56 22.54
C ILE A 438 -1.23 -12.75 21.64
N GLY A 439 -1.29 -12.57 20.31
CA GLY A 439 -1.79 -13.58 19.38
C GLY A 439 -0.97 -14.87 19.39
N LEU A 440 0.34 -14.77 19.12
CA LEU A 440 1.22 -15.93 19.11
C LEU A 440 1.38 -16.58 20.49
N PRO A 441 1.66 -15.86 21.60
CA PRO A 441 1.75 -16.49 22.92
C PRO A 441 0.43 -17.16 23.35
N LEU A 442 -0.70 -16.51 23.12
CA LEU A 442 -2.01 -17.11 23.38
C LEU A 442 -2.22 -18.35 22.50
N GLY A 443 -1.87 -18.27 21.21
CA GLY A 443 -1.89 -19.40 20.31
C GLY A 443 -1.07 -20.57 20.81
N VAL A 444 0.19 -20.33 21.25
CA VAL A 444 1.07 -21.35 21.84
C VAL A 444 0.43 -22.00 23.06
N VAL A 445 -0.13 -21.21 23.98
CA VAL A 445 -0.84 -21.73 25.15
C VAL A 445 -2.03 -22.60 24.73
N LEU A 446 -2.85 -22.12 23.80
CA LEU A 446 -4.02 -22.87 23.31
C LEU A 446 -3.61 -24.15 22.56
N ILE A 447 -2.51 -24.14 21.80
CA ILE A 447 -1.99 -25.30 21.06
C ILE A 447 -1.48 -26.37 22.04
N PHE A 448 -0.55 -26.01 22.93
CA PHE A 448 0.26 -26.98 23.69
C PHE A 448 -0.31 -27.25 25.11
N VAL A 449 -0.86 -26.23 25.80
CA VAL A 449 -1.38 -26.37 27.17
C VAL A 449 -2.84 -26.83 27.15
N VAL A 450 -3.67 -26.13 26.38
CA VAL A 450 -5.11 -26.46 26.25
C VAL A 450 -5.34 -27.62 25.27
N ARG A 451 -4.34 -27.94 24.44
CA ARG A 451 -4.33 -29.02 23.44
C ARG A 451 -5.42 -28.86 22.35
N MET A 452 -5.73 -27.62 21.98
CA MET A 452 -6.68 -27.34 20.91
C MET A 452 -6.09 -27.51 19.49
N ARG A 453 -4.78 -27.87 19.39
CA ARG A 453 -4.09 -28.10 18.12
C ARG A 453 -4.22 -26.87 17.19
N ILE A 454 -4.47 -27.11 15.89
CA ILE A 454 -4.64 -26.05 14.88
C ILE A 454 -5.69 -24.99 15.22
N MET A 455 -6.81 -25.36 15.87
CA MET A 455 -7.83 -24.41 16.31
C MET A 455 -7.28 -23.39 17.32
N GLY A 456 -6.32 -23.80 18.16
CA GLY A 456 -5.66 -22.92 19.14
C GLY A 456 -4.90 -21.79 18.48
N LEU A 457 -4.19 -22.06 17.36
CA LEU A 457 -3.51 -21.03 16.58
C LEU A 457 -4.48 -19.96 16.09
N TRP A 458 -5.52 -20.40 15.38
CA TRP A 458 -6.49 -19.47 14.76
C TRP A 458 -7.33 -18.70 15.79
N LEU A 459 -7.61 -19.28 16.96
CA LEU A 459 -8.24 -18.56 18.06
C LEU A 459 -7.31 -17.49 18.67
N GLY A 460 -6.02 -17.79 18.81
CA GLY A 460 -5.02 -16.81 19.25
C GLY A 460 -4.90 -15.64 18.26
N MET A 461 -4.85 -15.94 16.97
CA MET A 461 -4.85 -14.94 15.91
C MET A 461 -6.15 -14.12 15.89
N LEU A 462 -7.30 -14.75 16.03
CA LEU A 462 -8.60 -14.07 16.13
C LEU A 462 -8.65 -13.10 17.31
N ALA A 463 -8.19 -13.52 18.49
CA ALA A 463 -8.17 -12.67 19.67
C ALA A 463 -7.31 -11.42 19.45
N SER A 464 -6.12 -11.58 18.86
CA SER A 464 -5.25 -10.44 18.53
C SER A 464 -5.89 -9.49 17.52
N THR A 465 -6.50 -10.02 16.46
CA THR A 465 -7.13 -9.21 15.40
C THR A 465 -8.34 -8.45 15.92
N LEU A 466 -9.14 -9.04 16.82
CA LEU A 466 -10.23 -8.33 17.51
C LEU A 466 -9.72 -7.13 18.32
N LEU A 467 -8.65 -7.31 19.08
CA LEU A 467 -8.03 -6.22 19.84
C LEU A 467 -7.45 -5.13 18.94
N VAL A 468 -6.78 -5.51 17.86
CA VAL A 468 -6.29 -4.57 16.84
C VAL A 468 -7.44 -3.75 16.28
N THR A 469 -8.49 -4.42 15.80
CA THR A 469 -9.67 -3.76 15.19
C THR A 469 -10.34 -2.77 16.16
N LEU A 470 -10.53 -3.15 17.42
CA LEU A 470 -11.10 -2.26 18.44
C LEU A 470 -10.21 -1.03 18.67
N THR A 471 -8.90 -1.24 18.81
CA THR A 471 -7.94 -0.16 19.05
C THR A 471 -7.88 0.81 17.87
N LEU A 472 -7.82 0.28 16.65
CA LEU A 472 -7.74 1.10 15.43
C LEU A 472 -9.06 1.83 15.14
N THR A 473 -10.21 1.20 15.39
CA THR A 473 -11.51 1.86 15.25
C THR A 473 -11.61 3.05 16.22
N ALA A 474 -11.20 2.85 17.48
CA ALA A 474 -11.16 3.93 18.46
C ALA A 474 -10.19 5.04 18.08
N TYR A 475 -9.04 4.70 17.50
CA TYR A 475 -8.05 5.67 17.00
C TYR A 475 -8.60 6.45 15.80
N THR A 476 -9.16 5.78 14.80
CA THR A 476 -9.71 6.38 13.59
C THR A 476 -10.86 7.34 13.90
N ALA A 477 -11.69 7.00 14.88
CA ALA A 477 -12.77 7.88 15.36
C ALA A 477 -12.27 9.19 15.97
N ARG A 478 -11.01 9.23 16.43
CA ARG A 478 -10.36 10.40 17.06
C ARG A 478 -9.39 11.14 16.16
N ILE A 479 -9.22 10.73 14.91
CA ILE A 479 -8.30 11.39 13.98
C ILE A 479 -8.71 12.85 13.75
N ASN A 480 -7.75 13.75 13.92
CA ASN A 480 -7.88 15.13 13.48
C ASN A 480 -7.51 15.23 11.99
N TRP A 481 -8.53 15.31 11.14
CA TRP A 481 -8.36 15.33 9.68
C TRP A 481 -7.66 16.61 9.18
N GLU A 482 -7.80 17.74 9.89
CA GLU A 482 -7.10 19.00 9.55
C GLU A 482 -5.60 18.84 9.75
N LEU A 483 -5.19 18.28 10.91
CA LEU A 483 -3.79 17.99 11.19
C LEU A 483 -3.20 16.97 10.20
N ALA A 484 -3.96 15.97 9.81
CA ALA A 484 -3.53 14.99 8.81
C ALA A 484 -3.32 15.63 7.43
N ALA A 485 -4.18 16.55 7.02
CA ALA A 485 -4.02 17.31 5.77
C ALA A 485 -2.80 18.25 5.82
N GLU A 486 -2.59 18.94 6.93
CA GLU A 486 -1.41 19.78 7.15
C GLU A 486 -0.11 18.98 7.08
N GLN A 487 -0.06 17.80 7.70
CA GLN A 487 1.08 16.90 7.60
C GLN A 487 1.31 16.40 6.17
N ALA A 488 0.24 16.08 5.44
CA ALA A 488 0.33 15.67 4.04
C ALA A 488 0.91 16.81 3.17
N GLN A 489 0.47 18.05 3.37
CA GLN A 489 1.01 19.21 2.67
C GLN A 489 2.48 19.48 3.02
N LYS A 490 2.87 19.26 4.27
CA LYS A 490 4.26 19.37 4.69
C LYS A 490 5.15 18.34 3.99
N HIS A 491 4.67 17.11 3.83
CA HIS A 491 5.38 16.06 3.09
C HIS A 491 5.53 16.38 1.59
N THR A 492 4.62 17.15 1.01
CA THR A 492 4.69 17.58 -0.40
C THR A 492 5.59 18.79 -0.65
N GLY A 493 6.21 19.36 0.39
CA GLY A 493 7.10 20.53 0.29
C GLY A 493 6.39 21.86 0.03
N MET A 494 5.05 21.89 0.08
CA MET A 494 4.28 23.11 -0.19
C MET A 494 4.42 24.18 0.89
N GLN A 495 4.63 23.79 2.13
CA GLN A 495 4.83 24.75 3.23
C GLN A 495 6.10 25.58 3.04
N GLN A 496 7.17 24.99 2.50
CA GLN A 496 8.42 25.71 2.20
C GLN A 496 8.24 26.72 1.06
N GLN A 497 7.41 26.42 0.06
CA GLN A 497 7.10 27.38 -1.01
C GLN A 497 6.20 28.52 -0.55
N SER A 498 5.24 28.25 0.34
CA SER A 498 4.34 29.26 0.91
C SER A 498 5.08 30.21 1.84
N GLU A 499 5.98 29.69 2.70
CA GLU A 499 6.85 30.48 3.56
C GLU A 499 7.88 31.29 2.76
N SER A 500 8.47 30.70 1.72
CA SER A 500 9.40 31.39 0.82
C SER A 500 8.71 32.51 0.02
N SER A 501 7.47 32.30 -0.43
CA SER A 501 6.67 33.34 -1.10
C SER A 501 6.20 34.42 -0.14
N ALA A 502 5.82 34.07 1.10
CA ALA A 502 5.44 35.04 2.13
C ALA A 502 6.62 35.91 2.57
N VAL A 503 7.82 35.32 2.68
CA VAL A 503 9.06 36.05 2.98
C VAL A 503 9.48 36.95 1.81
N ALA A 504 9.28 36.48 0.55
CA ALA A 504 9.54 37.28 -0.64
C ALA A 504 8.55 38.45 -0.77
N THR A 505 7.30 38.29 -0.33
CA THR A 505 6.29 39.35 -0.36
C THR A 505 6.43 40.35 0.82
N SER A 506 7.03 39.93 1.90
CA SER A 506 7.31 40.82 3.07
C SER A 506 8.61 41.59 2.96
N ALA A 507 9.45 41.31 1.99
CA ALA A 507 10.65 42.10 1.64
C ALA A 507 10.31 43.14 0.58
N ASP A 508 9.40 44.08 0.92
CA ASP A 508 9.08 45.23 0.07
C ASP A 508 10.17 46.29 0.21
N PRO A 509 10.81 46.74 -0.87
CA PRO A 509 11.79 47.79 -0.82
C PRO A 509 11.08 49.15 -0.62
N ARG A 510 11.65 49.96 0.27
CA ARG A 510 11.25 51.31 0.55
C ARG A 510 10.92 52.10 -0.71
N PRO A 511 9.86 52.94 -0.71
CA PRO A 511 9.49 53.70 -1.88
C PRO A 511 10.52 54.81 -2.15
N GLY A 512 11.18 54.73 -3.29
CA GLY A 512 11.89 55.86 -3.89
C GLY A 512 10.92 56.64 -4.81
N PRO A 513 11.11 57.96 -5.01
CA PRO A 513 10.09 58.82 -5.58
C PRO A 513 9.87 58.59 -7.08
N GLU A 514 8.60 58.68 -7.43
CA GLU A 514 7.93 58.66 -8.72
C GLU A 514 8.65 59.33 -9.89
N LYS A 515 8.60 58.66 -11.04
CA LYS A 515 8.43 59.34 -12.32
C LYS A 515 7.36 58.59 -13.12
N ALA A 516 6.19 59.21 -13.20
CA ALA A 516 5.12 58.79 -14.09
C ALA A 516 5.52 58.96 -15.56
N VAL A 517 5.43 57.91 -16.35
CA VAL A 517 5.40 58.00 -17.81
C VAL A 517 4.12 57.37 -18.27
N LEU A 518 3.20 58.22 -18.68
CA LEU A 518 2.02 57.86 -19.46
C LEU A 518 2.45 57.38 -20.85
N SER A 519 2.09 56.17 -21.20
CA SER A 519 2.05 55.76 -22.59
C SER A 519 0.68 55.14 -22.89
N SER A 520 -0.10 55.92 -23.60
CA SER A 520 -1.41 55.56 -24.17
C SER A 520 -1.18 54.74 -25.44
N VAL A 521 -1.72 53.55 -25.49
CA VAL A 521 -2.03 52.88 -26.78
C VAL A 521 -3.51 52.51 -26.76
N ALA A 522 -4.25 53.16 -27.59
CA ALA A 522 -5.64 52.86 -27.90
C ALA A 522 -5.72 51.67 -28.84
N THR A 523 -6.57 50.69 -28.55
CA THR A 523 -7.16 49.81 -29.58
C THR A 523 -8.61 49.56 -29.21
N GLU A 524 -9.46 49.84 -30.21
CA GLU A 524 -10.92 49.76 -30.20
C GLU A 524 -11.42 48.32 -30.09
N GLY A 525 -12.60 48.17 -29.48
CA GLY A 525 -13.55 47.16 -29.85
C GLY A 525 -14.09 46.24 -28.76
N SER A 526 -15.35 46.53 -28.38
CA SER A 526 -16.42 45.71 -27.79
C SER A 526 -16.66 45.77 -26.27
N PRO A 527 -17.94 45.89 -25.88
CA PRO A 527 -18.35 46.19 -24.50
C PRO A 527 -18.56 44.92 -23.70
N GLY A 528 -17.84 44.80 -22.60
CA GLY A 528 -17.97 43.74 -21.61
C GLY A 528 -17.90 44.31 -20.19
N ILE A 529 -18.85 43.94 -19.43
CA ILE A 529 -19.23 44.25 -18.07
C ILE A 529 -18.00 44.43 -17.13
N THR A 530 -17.87 45.64 -16.56
CA THR A 530 -16.93 45.97 -15.49
C THR A 530 -17.48 45.56 -14.12
N LEU A 531 -16.85 44.59 -13.49
CA LEU A 531 -17.04 44.29 -12.07
C LEU A 531 -16.10 45.19 -11.26
N THR A 532 -16.64 46.21 -10.65
CA THR A 532 -15.93 47.06 -9.67
C THR A 532 -15.95 46.40 -8.33
N THR A 533 -14.78 45.95 -7.89
CA THR A 533 -14.55 45.50 -6.51
C THR A 533 -14.37 46.70 -5.61
N TYR A 534 -15.33 46.93 -4.72
CA TYR A 534 -15.25 47.96 -3.70
C TYR A 534 -14.47 47.47 -2.50
N SER A 535 -13.26 47.96 -2.26
CA SER A 535 -12.54 47.79 -1.00
C SER A 535 -13.00 48.82 0.00
N ARG A 536 -13.55 48.37 1.10
CA ARG A 536 -13.96 49.20 2.23
C ARG A 536 -12.82 49.31 3.25
N PRO A 537 -12.34 50.47 3.65
CA PRO A 537 -11.39 50.60 4.74
C PRO A 537 -12.12 50.87 6.05
N GLY A 538 -11.65 50.22 7.09
CA GLY A 538 -11.81 50.67 8.47
C GLY A 538 -12.86 49.97 9.32
N GLY A 539 -12.42 49.11 10.22
CA GLY A 539 -13.11 48.71 11.43
C GLY A 539 -12.11 48.48 12.58
N PRO A 540 -12.48 48.67 13.83
CA PRO A 540 -11.56 49.04 14.92
C PRO A 540 -10.81 47.84 15.51
N ARG A 541 -9.63 48.17 16.02
CA ARG A 541 -8.69 47.31 16.75
C ARG A 541 -9.32 46.76 18.03
N ASP A 542 -9.29 45.48 18.22
CA ASP A 542 -9.40 44.84 19.52
C ASP A 542 -8.01 44.62 20.10
N LEU A 543 -7.73 45.44 21.12
CA LEU A 543 -6.67 45.30 22.10
C LEU A 543 -7.07 44.21 23.09
N PHE A 544 -6.55 42.99 22.95
CA PHE A 544 -6.25 42.09 24.07
C PHE A 544 -5.53 40.86 23.50
N ARG A 545 -4.20 40.93 23.51
CA ARG A 545 -3.37 39.76 23.31
C ARG A 545 -2.33 39.69 24.41
N SER A 546 -2.51 38.76 25.31
CA SER A 546 -1.49 38.35 26.28
C SER A 546 -0.24 37.84 25.56
N PRO A 547 0.95 38.27 26.03
CA PRO A 547 2.21 37.74 25.53
C PRO A 547 2.64 36.58 26.43
N GLU A 548 2.41 35.35 25.98
CA GLU A 548 3.19 34.20 26.45
C GLU A 548 2.74 32.96 25.61
N ALA A 549 3.32 32.83 24.42
CA ALA A 549 3.43 31.55 23.73
C ALA A 549 4.88 31.46 23.28
N ILE A 550 5.59 30.62 23.97
CA ILE A 550 6.97 30.21 23.78
C ILE A 550 7.20 29.90 22.30
N HIS A 551 8.08 30.68 21.68
CA HIS A 551 8.66 30.38 20.39
C HIS A 551 9.44 29.06 20.47
N ALA A 552 8.81 27.96 20.18
CA ALA A 552 9.53 26.81 19.69
C ALA A 552 9.99 27.16 18.27
N HIS A 553 11.20 27.65 18.15
CA HIS A 553 11.92 27.75 16.89
C HIS A 553 12.01 26.37 16.28
N SER A 554 11.08 26.01 15.39
CA SER A 554 11.37 25.04 14.37
C SER A 554 12.36 25.70 13.41
N ALA A 555 13.63 25.41 13.62
CA ALA A 555 14.69 25.80 12.70
C ALA A 555 14.27 25.33 11.28
N PRO A 556 14.46 26.17 10.24
CA PRO A 556 14.25 25.74 8.86
C PRO A 556 15.09 24.49 8.66
N ALA A 557 14.47 23.45 8.05
CA ALA A 557 15.16 22.21 7.74
C ALA A 557 16.37 22.57 6.87
N SER A 558 17.54 22.70 7.49
CA SER A 558 18.78 23.11 6.82
C SER A 558 19.09 22.01 5.80
N SER A 559 19.02 22.34 4.52
CA SER A 559 19.48 21.47 3.45
C SER A 559 20.88 20.97 3.82
N LEU A 560 21.01 19.65 4.00
CA LEU A 560 22.28 19.03 4.38
C LEU A 560 23.37 19.45 3.37
N SER A 561 24.50 19.94 3.85
CA SER A 561 25.65 20.22 3.00
C SER A 561 26.02 18.97 2.19
N VAL A 562 26.47 19.16 0.94
CA VAL A 562 26.89 18.06 0.04
C VAL A 562 27.85 17.09 0.75
N LYS A 563 28.78 17.59 1.57
CA LYS A 563 29.67 16.76 2.39
C LYS A 563 28.93 15.91 3.43
N GLN A 564 28.00 16.49 4.17
CA GLN A 564 27.20 15.76 5.17
C GLN A 564 26.29 14.72 4.50
N LEU A 565 25.73 15.06 3.34
CA LEU A 565 24.92 14.16 2.54
C LEU A 565 25.75 12.96 2.07
N ALA A 566 26.94 13.20 1.51
CA ALA A 566 27.85 12.14 1.06
C ALA A 566 28.28 11.22 2.21
N ILE A 567 28.60 11.79 3.38
CA ILE A 567 29.00 11.00 4.57
C ILE A 567 27.83 10.12 5.06
N ARG A 568 26.62 10.69 5.22
CA ARG A 568 25.47 9.93 5.73
C ARG A 568 25.02 8.84 4.75
N ARG A 569 25.02 9.10 3.45
CA ARG A 569 24.64 8.10 2.42
C ARG A 569 25.75 7.07 2.20
N GLY A 570 27.01 7.50 2.26
CA GLY A 570 28.15 6.59 2.27
C GLY A 570 28.17 5.66 3.49
N ALA A 571 27.83 6.15 4.67
CA ALA A 571 27.67 5.33 5.87
C ALA A 571 26.54 4.30 5.74
N ALA A 572 25.38 4.70 5.18
CA ALA A 572 24.27 3.77 4.93
C ALA A 572 24.65 2.68 3.92
N LEU A 573 25.33 3.04 2.83
CA LEU A 573 25.85 2.09 1.85
C LEU A 573 26.92 1.17 2.48
N GLY A 574 27.81 1.72 3.29
CA GLY A 574 28.84 0.96 4.00
C GLY A 574 28.23 -0.06 4.98
N ALA A 575 27.23 0.34 5.75
CA ALA A 575 26.52 -0.57 6.66
C ALA A 575 25.81 -1.71 5.92
N ALA A 576 25.09 -1.40 4.84
CA ALA A 576 24.40 -2.40 4.01
C ALA A 576 25.41 -3.34 3.31
N SER A 577 26.54 -2.81 2.83
CA SER A 577 27.61 -3.63 2.24
C SER A 577 28.29 -4.51 3.29
N ALA A 578 28.47 -4.04 4.52
CA ALA A 578 29.04 -4.83 5.61
C ALA A 578 28.17 -6.05 5.95
N THR A 579 26.85 -5.93 5.93
CA THR A 579 25.93 -7.07 6.14
C THR A 579 26.06 -8.12 5.02
N LEU A 580 26.20 -7.68 3.76
CA LEU A 580 26.44 -8.58 2.62
C LEU A 580 27.81 -9.29 2.75
N ILE A 581 28.87 -8.55 3.10
CA ILE A 581 30.22 -9.11 3.29
C ILE A 581 30.20 -10.14 4.44
N MET A 582 29.51 -9.82 5.54
CA MET A 582 29.33 -10.77 6.64
C MET A 582 28.65 -12.06 6.16
N GLY A 583 27.57 -11.94 5.39
CA GLY A 583 26.89 -13.10 4.78
C GLY A 583 27.81 -13.92 3.88
N LEU A 584 28.65 -13.28 3.05
CA LEU A 584 29.66 -13.97 2.23
C LEU A 584 30.71 -14.68 3.07
N ILE A 585 31.20 -14.06 4.15
CA ILE A 585 32.19 -14.67 5.05
C ILE A 585 31.58 -15.92 5.70
N ILE A 586 30.36 -15.82 6.24
CA ILE A 586 29.65 -16.96 6.85
C ILE A 586 29.54 -18.10 5.83
N ARG A 587 29.09 -17.81 4.60
CA ARG A 587 28.99 -18.83 3.55
C ARG A 587 30.31 -19.50 3.24
N VAL A 588 31.41 -18.74 3.08
CA VAL A 588 32.74 -19.31 2.79
C VAL A 588 33.22 -20.18 3.92
N LEU A 589 32.98 -19.78 5.17
CA LEU A 589 33.37 -20.59 6.35
C LEU A 589 32.55 -21.87 6.45
N THR A 590 31.25 -21.82 6.21
CA THR A 590 30.35 -22.98 6.30
C THR A 590 30.47 -23.95 5.11
N THR A 591 30.88 -23.47 3.92
CA THR A 591 31.08 -24.35 2.75
C THR A 591 32.44 -25.06 2.79
N ARG A 592 33.38 -24.66 3.66
CA ARG A 592 34.69 -25.27 3.83
C ARG A 592 34.70 -26.39 4.89
N HIS A 593 33.63 -26.50 5.66
CA HIS A 593 33.37 -27.60 6.61
C HIS A 593 32.26 -28.51 6.09
#